data_c705cfdb63f240376021edde8060ce3b
#
_entry.id   c705cfdb63f240376021edde8060ce3b
#
_cell.length_a   1.000
_cell.length_b   1.000
_cell.length_c   1.000
_cell.angle_alpha   90.00
_cell.angle_beta   90.00
_cell.angle_gamma   90.00
#
_symmetry.space_group_name_H-M   'P 1'
#
loop_
_entity.id
_entity.type
_entity.pdbx_description
1 polymer ?
#
loop_
_entity_poly.entity_id
_entity_poly.type
_entity_poly.pdbx_seq_one_letter_code
_entity_poly.pdbx_strand_id
1 'polypeptide(L)'
;MNRIDYITTAIVYPNSRIHVGWAWELLGADWLVRGLKAFGRPVFFATGMDEHAAKVQKQAEAQGLAPKAYCDKMATDIQSVLAQMGISYDRFIRTSDSDHERVVQALVQKAFDQGD
;
A
#
# COMPACT_ATOMS: atom_id res chain seq x y z
N MET A 1 -21.50 16.22 10.93
CA MET A 1 -20.34 15.31 10.88
C MET A 1 -19.58 15.57 9.57
N ASN A 2 -18.33 16.02 9.63
CA ASN A 2 -17.50 16.11 8.42
C ASN A 2 -17.17 14.68 7.96
N ARG A 3 -17.81 14.24 6.89
CA ARG A 3 -17.56 12.95 6.29
C ARG A 3 -16.22 13.03 5.53
N ILE A 4 -15.28 12.16 5.86
CA ILE A 4 -14.00 12.01 5.14
C ILE A 4 -14.21 10.99 4.02
N ASP A 5 -13.83 11.33 2.80
CA ASP A 5 -13.76 10.37 1.71
C ASP A 5 -12.48 9.54 1.84
N TYR A 6 -12.64 8.24 1.82
CA TYR A 6 -11.53 7.30 1.95
C TYR A 6 -11.26 6.66 0.58
N ILE A 7 -10.12 6.95 0.01
CA ILE A 7 -9.69 6.45 -1.30
C ILE A 7 -8.56 5.46 -1.10
N THR A 8 -8.68 4.30 -1.71
CA THR A 8 -7.64 3.26 -1.70
C THR A 8 -7.35 2.77 -3.11
N THR A 9 -6.17 2.22 -3.30
CA THR A 9 -5.80 1.45 -4.49
C THR A 9 -5.53 -0.01 -4.11
N ALA A 10 -5.36 -0.88 -5.10
CA ALA A 10 -4.70 -2.15 -4.85
C ALA A 10 -3.29 -1.90 -4.29
N ILE A 11 -2.83 -2.79 -3.40
CA ILE A 11 -1.47 -2.79 -2.90
C ILE A 11 -0.65 -3.82 -3.70
N VAL A 12 0.55 -3.44 -4.11
CA VAL A 12 1.33 -4.26 -5.04
C VAL A 12 2.24 -5.25 -4.32
N TYR A 13 2.48 -6.39 -4.95
CA TYR A 13 3.54 -7.30 -4.53
C TYR A 13 4.91 -6.72 -4.89
N PRO A 14 5.90 -6.72 -3.98
CA PRO A 14 7.25 -6.26 -4.26
C PRO A 14 8.08 -7.31 -5.04
N ASN A 15 7.50 -7.89 -6.08
CA ASN A 15 8.13 -8.93 -6.90
C ASN A 15 8.61 -8.42 -8.25
N SER A 16 8.30 -7.17 -8.60
CA SER A 16 8.68 -6.53 -9.85
C SER A 16 8.67 -5.00 -9.71
N ARG A 17 9.28 -4.33 -10.70
CA ARG A 17 9.14 -2.88 -10.82
C ARG A 17 7.70 -2.50 -11.17
N ILE A 18 7.32 -1.26 -10.83
CA ILE A 18 6.05 -0.66 -11.23
C ILE A 18 5.93 -0.75 -12.76
N HIS A 19 4.82 -1.29 -13.22
CA HIS A 19 4.46 -1.30 -14.65
C HIS A 19 3.35 -0.28 -14.95
N VAL A 20 3.14 0.02 -16.22
CA VAL A 20 2.21 1.05 -16.68
C VAL A 20 0.77 0.85 -16.17
N GLY A 21 0.30 -0.39 -16.01
CA GLY A 21 -1.04 -0.69 -15.51
C GLY A 21 -1.24 -0.21 -14.06
N TRP A 22 -0.25 -0.44 -13.19
CA TRP A 22 -0.31 0.04 -11.83
C TRP A 22 -0.10 1.57 -11.74
N ALA A 23 0.78 2.13 -12.56
CA ALA A 23 0.94 3.57 -12.67
C ALA A 23 -0.38 4.25 -13.07
N TRP A 24 -1.13 3.65 -13.99
CA TRP A 24 -2.45 4.14 -14.41
C TRP A 24 -3.45 4.17 -13.25
N GLU A 25 -3.54 3.10 -12.46
CA GLU A 25 -4.41 3.03 -11.28
C GLU A 25 -4.08 4.13 -10.26
N LEU A 26 -2.80 4.28 -9.93
CA LEU A 26 -2.33 5.28 -8.97
C LEU A 26 -2.58 6.72 -9.45
N LEU A 27 -2.32 7.01 -10.72
CA LEU A 27 -2.61 8.32 -11.31
C LEU A 27 -4.10 8.62 -11.30
N GLY A 28 -4.94 7.62 -11.60
CA GLY A 28 -6.39 7.77 -11.53
C GLY A 28 -6.89 8.06 -10.12
N ALA A 29 -6.34 7.37 -9.11
CA ALA A 29 -6.66 7.62 -7.70
C ALA A 29 -6.19 9.02 -7.26
N ASP A 30 -4.97 9.42 -7.59
CA ASP A 30 -4.44 10.76 -7.27
C ASP A 30 -5.24 11.87 -7.94
N TRP A 31 -5.64 11.68 -9.20
CA TRP A 31 -6.52 12.61 -9.90
C TRP A 31 -7.86 12.79 -9.19
N LEU A 32 -8.49 11.68 -8.76
CA LEU A 32 -9.74 11.72 -7.99
C LEU A 32 -9.54 12.45 -6.66
N VAL A 33 -8.47 12.13 -5.92
CA VAL A 33 -8.12 12.77 -4.64
C VAL A 33 -7.96 14.29 -4.81
N ARG A 34 -7.21 14.73 -5.83
CA ARG A 34 -7.03 16.16 -6.15
C ARG A 34 -8.34 16.84 -6.50
N GLY A 35 -9.17 16.17 -7.30
CA GLY A 35 -10.50 16.68 -7.66
C GLY A 35 -11.38 16.89 -6.43
N LEU A 36 -11.49 15.88 -5.55
CA LEU A 36 -12.27 15.97 -4.32
C LEU A 36 -11.74 17.08 -3.39
N LYS A 37 -10.42 17.17 -3.20
CA LYS A 37 -9.79 18.24 -2.41
C LYS A 37 -10.05 19.64 -2.99
N ALA A 38 -10.05 19.78 -4.31
CA ALA A 38 -10.37 21.05 -4.99
C ALA A 38 -11.83 21.50 -4.75
N PHE A 39 -12.76 20.56 -4.52
CA PHE A 39 -14.14 20.83 -4.09
C PHE A 39 -14.30 21.01 -2.57
N GLY A 40 -13.19 21.15 -1.83
CA GLY A 40 -13.21 21.35 -0.38
C GLY A 40 -13.59 20.12 0.43
N ARG A 41 -13.56 18.92 -0.15
CA ARG A 41 -13.87 17.68 0.56
C ARG A 41 -12.62 17.16 1.28
N PRO A 42 -12.72 16.78 2.56
CA PRO A 42 -11.63 16.11 3.25
C PRO A 42 -11.47 14.68 2.69
N VAL A 43 -10.25 14.34 2.30
CA VAL A 43 -9.92 13.05 1.69
C VAL A 43 -8.75 12.43 2.42
N PHE A 44 -8.82 11.13 2.69
CA PHE A 44 -7.71 10.30 3.13
C PHE A 44 -7.39 9.29 2.02
N PHE A 45 -6.15 9.34 1.53
CA PHE A 45 -5.68 8.46 0.46
C PHE A 45 -4.65 7.47 0.99
N ALA A 46 -4.95 6.18 0.87
CA ALA A 46 -4.06 5.08 1.24
C ALA A 46 -3.72 4.22 0.02
N THR A 47 -2.45 3.89 -0.10
CA THR A 47 -1.90 2.88 -1.01
C THR A 47 -0.85 2.06 -0.26
N GLY A 48 -0.16 1.13 -0.91
CA GLY A 48 0.82 0.35 -0.18
C GLY A 48 1.42 -0.83 -0.92
N MET A 49 1.99 -1.75 -0.14
CA MET A 49 2.71 -2.91 -0.62
C MET A 49 2.33 -4.18 0.17
N ASP A 50 2.03 -5.26 -0.56
CA ASP A 50 1.73 -6.58 0.02
C ASP A 50 3.01 -7.42 0.09
N GLU A 51 3.52 -7.64 1.32
CA GLU A 51 4.83 -8.23 1.58
C GLU A 51 4.79 -9.73 1.89
N HIS A 52 3.62 -10.28 2.23
CA HIS A 52 3.47 -11.67 2.67
C HIS A 52 3.22 -12.65 1.50
N ALA A 53 4.13 -12.70 0.52
CA ALA A 53 4.01 -13.63 -0.60
C ALA A 53 5.25 -14.52 -0.75
N ALA A 54 5.05 -15.79 -1.09
CA ALA A 54 6.15 -16.73 -1.38
C ALA A 54 7.09 -16.26 -2.49
N LYS A 55 6.58 -15.46 -3.43
CA LYS A 55 7.38 -14.85 -4.49
C LYS A 55 8.38 -13.82 -3.95
N VAL A 56 8.02 -13.12 -2.88
CA VAL A 56 8.90 -12.13 -2.22
C VAL A 56 10.11 -12.84 -1.63
N GLN A 57 9.89 -13.95 -0.93
CA GLN A 57 10.98 -14.75 -0.37
C GLN A 57 11.96 -15.22 -1.46
N LYS A 58 11.45 -15.78 -2.56
CA LYS A 58 12.28 -16.23 -3.69
C LYS A 58 13.11 -15.10 -4.31
N GLN A 59 12.52 -13.90 -4.44
CA GLN A 59 13.23 -12.73 -4.97
C GLN A 59 14.32 -12.23 -4.01
N ALA A 60 14.06 -12.24 -2.72
CA ALA A 60 15.04 -11.90 -1.70
C ALA A 60 16.23 -12.87 -1.71
N GLU A 61 15.96 -14.18 -1.74
CA GLU A 61 16.97 -15.23 -1.82
C GLU A 61 17.84 -15.10 -3.10
N ALA A 62 17.21 -14.83 -4.26
CA ALA A 62 17.90 -14.62 -5.52
C ALA A 62 18.85 -13.41 -5.50
N GLN A 63 18.61 -12.44 -4.62
CA GLN A 63 19.45 -11.25 -4.41
C GLN A 63 20.38 -11.37 -3.20
N GLY A 64 20.38 -12.50 -2.49
CA GLY A 64 21.18 -12.71 -1.29
C GLY A 64 20.75 -11.81 -0.11
N LEU A 65 19.50 -11.40 -0.07
CA LEU A 65 18.95 -10.51 0.95
C LEU A 65 18.00 -11.26 1.88
N ALA A 66 17.94 -10.83 3.15
CA ALA A 66 16.85 -11.22 4.02
C ALA A 66 15.51 -10.65 3.48
N PRO A 67 14.37 -11.38 3.59
CA PRO A 67 13.08 -10.94 3.07
C PRO A 67 12.68 -9.53 3.50
N LYS A 68 12.89 -9.19 4.77
CA LYS A 68 12.62 -7.83 5.28
C LYS A 68 13.47 -6.76 4.60
N ALA A 69 14.77 -7.00 4.46
CA ALA A 69 15.68 -6.03 3.82
C ALA A 69 15.33 -5.84 2.33
N TYR A 70 14.93 -6.90 1.66
CA TYR A 70 14.40 -6.84 0.30
C TYR A 70 13.13 -5.98 0.22
N CYS A 71 12.16 -6.22 1.12
CA CYS A 71 10.92 -5.43 1.18
C CYS A 71 11.20 -3.96 1.51
N ASP A 72 12.12 -3.67 2.43
CA ASP A 72 12.51 -2.30 2.78
C ASP A 72 13.07 -1.55 1.55
N LYS A 73 13.93 -2.21 0.78
CA LYS A 73 14.46 -1.68 -0.48
C LYS A 73 13.34 -1.42 -1.50
N MET A 74 12.46 -2.40 -1.70
CA MET A 74 11.36 -2.29 -2.66
C MET A 74 10.37 -1.18 -2.27
N ALA A 75 10.07 -1.02 -0.98
CA ALA A 75 9.24 0.07 -0.49
C ALA A 75 9.85 1.44 -0.81
N THR A 76 11.15 1.60 -0.58
CA THR A 76 11.87 2.83 -0.91
C THR A 76 11.83 3.12 -2.41
N ASP A 77 12.09 2.11 -3.25
CA ASP A 77 12.05 2.24 -4.70
C ASP A 77 10.65 2.65 -5.20
N ILE A 78 9.60 2.00 -4.69
CA ILE A 78 8.21 2.29 -5.03
C ILE A 78 7.84 3.72 -4.62
N GLN A 79 8.12 4.11 -3.38
CA GLN A 79 7.82 5.46 -2.88
C GLN A 79 8.57 6.54 -3.68
N SER A 80 9.81 6.26 -4.10
CA SER A 80 10.58 7.16 -4.97
C SER A 80 9.89 7.36 -6.32
N VAL A 81 9.36 6.30 -6.93
CA VAL A 81 8.62 6.41 -8.20
C VAL A 81 7.33 7.19 -8.00
N LEU A 82 6.58 6.95 -6.91
CA LEU A 82 5.36 7.72 -6.60
C LEU A 82 5.67 9.22 -6.48
N ALA A 83 6.76 9.56 -5.79
CA ALA A 83 7.20 10.94 -5.64
C ALA A 83 7.57 11.58 -7.00
N GLN A 84 8.27 10.84 -7.88
CA GLN A 84 8.60 11.30 -9.24
C GLN A 84 7.35 11.51 -10.11
N MET A 85 6.29 10.73 -9.88
CA MET A 85 5.00 10.89 -10.54
C MET A 85 4.16 12.03 -9.93
N GLY A 86 4.63 12.65 -8.84
CA GLY A 86 3.91 13.72 -8.13
C GLY A 86 2.70 13.21 -7.36
N ILE A 87 2.61 11.91 -7.07
CA ILE A 87 1.51 11.29 -6.33
C ILE A 87 1.73 11.51 -4.84
N SER A 88 0.73 12.06 -4.16
CA SER A 88 0.72 12.30 -2.71
C SER A 88 -0.35 11.46 -2.05
N TYR A 89 0.06 10.68 -1.05
CA TYR A 89 -0.80 9.84 -0.24
C TYR A 89 -0.67 10.19 1.25
N ASP A 90 -1.71 9.89 2.02
CA ASP A 90 -1.71 10.09 3.48
C ASP A 90 -1.09 8.88 4.21
N ARG A 91 -1.25 7.67 3.65
CA ARG A 91 -0.66 6.45 4.18
C ARG A 91 -0.13 5.55 3.06
N PHE A 92 1.13 5.14 3.18
CA PHE A 92 1.69 3.99 2.46
C PHE A 92 1.72 2.81 3.42
N ILE A 93 0.80 1.85 3.23
CA ILE A 93 0.69 0.66 4.09
C ILE A 93 1.68 -0.40 3.65
N ARG A 94 2.35 -1.01 4.59
CA ARG A 94 3.11 -2.25 4.39
C ARG A 94 2.45 -3.34 5.21
N THR A 95 2.17 -4.49 4.63
CA THR A 95 1.49 -5.56 5.36
C THR A 95 2.33 -6.15 6.50
N SER A 96 3.65 -5.89 6.52
CA SER A 96 4.57 -6.21 7.61
C SER A 96 4.71 -5.10 8.66
N ASP A 97 4.01 -3.97 8.54
CA ASP A 97 3.99 -2.94 9.58
C ASP A 97 3.30 -3.46 10.84
N SER A 98 3.88 -3.22 12.01
CA SER A 98 3.38 -3.74 13.28
C SER A 98 1.98 -3.22 13.67
N ASP A 99 1.61 -2.03 13.20
CA ASP A 99 0.25 -1.50 13.37
C ASP A 99 -0.76 -2.22 12.50
N HIS A 100 -0.37 -2.57 11.26
CA HIS A 100 -1.20 -3.38 10.35
C HIS A 100 -1.41 -4.79 10.92
N GLU A 101 -0.34 -5.46 11.33
CA GLU A 101 -0.41 -6.82 11.90
C GLU A 101 -1.33 -6.88 13.13
N ARG A 102 -1.23 -5.89 14.03
CA ARG A 102 -2.12 -5.81 15.21
C ARG A 102 -3.60 -5.69 14.82
N VAL A 103 -3.91 -4.87 13.83
CA VAL A 103 -5.29 -4.69 13.35
C VAL A 103 -5.82 -5.97 12.72
N VAL A 104 -5.01 -6.62 11.86
CA VAL A 104 -5.38 -7.89 11.23
C VAL A 104 -5.65 -8.97 12.29
N GLN A 105 -4.74 -9.13 13.25
CA GLN A 105 -4.89 -10.11 14.34
C GLN A 105 -6.18 -9.85 15.14
N ALA A 106 -6.46 -8.59 15.48
CA ALA A 106 -7.67 -8.23 16.22
C ALA A 106 -8.95 -8.51 15.42
N LEU A 107 -8.94 -8.25 14.11
CA LEU A 107 -10.08 -8.52 13.23
C LEU A 107 -10.33 -10.02 13.06
N VAL A 108 -9.27 -10.79 12.81
CA VAL A 108 -9.37 -12.26 12.67
C VAL A 108 -9.83 -12.88 13.97
N GLN A 109 -9.30 -12.47 15.13
CA GLN A 109 -9.76 -12.97 16.43
C GLN A 109 -11.23 -12.66 16.65
N LYS A 110 -11.68 -11.45 16.32
CA LYS A 110 -13.09 -11.06 16.46
C LYS A 110 -14.00 -11.90 15.55
N ALA A 111 -13.61 -12.16 14.31
CA ALA A 111 -14.36 -13.02 13.39
C ALA A 111 -14.46 -14.45 13.95
N PHE A 112 -13.33 -15.01 14.36
CA PHE A 112 -13.28 -16.33 14.98
C PHE A 112 -14.18 -16.45 16.21
N ASP A 113 -14.17 -15.44 17.10
CA ASP A 113 -15.02 -15.42 18.31
C ASP A 113 -16.51 -15.31 17.96
N GLN A 114 -16.87 -14.82 16.77
CA GLN A 114 -18.25 -14.75 16.28
C GLN A 114 -18.70 -16.00 15.51
N GLY A 115 -17.80 -16.95 15.29
CA GLY A 115 -18.09 -18.21 14.61
C GLY A 115 -17.96 -18.20 13.09
N ASP A 116 -17.26 -17.21 12.54
CA ASP A 116 -16.94 -17.11 11.12
C ASP A 116 -15.64 -17.86 10.75
#